data_fd9d57390b62e3f07e5dc16c101a9c46
#
_entry.id   fd9d57390b62e3f07e5dc16c101a9c46
#
_cell.length_a   1.000
_cell.length_b   1.000
_cell.length_c   1.000
_cell.angle_alpha   90.00
_cell.angle_beta   90.00
_cell.angle_gamma   90.00
#
_symmetry.space_group_name_H-M   'P 1'
#
loop_
_entity.id
_entity.type
_entity.pdbx_description
1 polymer ?
#
loop_
_entity_poly.entity_id
_entity_poly.type
_entity_poly.pdbx_seq_one_letter_code
_entity_poly.pdbx_strand_id
1 'polypeptide(L)'
;MDDDKIIELFFERSEIAISELSKKYGPLCSKIANNILHNSLDVEECVNDTYLGVWNSIPPQKPNPLMAYVCKIARNLAIKKYHSNSAVKRSSNSDI
;
A
#
# COMPACT_ATOMS: atom_id res chain seq x y z
N MET A 1 5.02 3.61 17.93
CA MET A 1 6.33 2.91 17.76
C MET A 1 7.11 3.63 16.68
N ASP A 2 8.40 3.81 16.86
CA ASP A 2 9.19 4.52 15.86
C ASP A 2 9.51 3.62 14.64
N ASP A 3 9.93 4.26 13.56
CA ASP A 3 10.13 3.56 12.29
C ASP A 3 11.22 2.50 12.36
N ASP A 4 12.30 2.76 13.08
CA ASP A 4 13.40 1.80 13.21
C ASP A 4 12.92 0.52 13.89
N LYS A 5 12.07 0.64 14.90
CA LYS A 5 11.48 -0.49 15.59
C LYS A 5 10.56 -1.28 14.68
N ILE A 6 9.76 -0.60 13.88
CA ILE A 6 8.86 -1.25 12.92
C ILE A 6 9.67 -2.04 11.90
N ILE A 7 10.72 -1.44 11.36
CA ILE A 7 11.60 -2.11 10.39
C ILE A 7 12.25 -3.34 11.03
N GLU A 8 12.71 -3.21 12.27
CA GLU A 8 13.29 -4.32 13.01
C GLU A 8 12.32 -5.49 13.13
N LEU A 9 11.05 -5.22 13.42
CA LEU A 9 10.02 -6.24 13.49
C LEU A 9 9.80 -6.95 12.15
N PHE A 10 9.88 -6.21 11.04
CA PHE A 10 9.82 -6.83 9.71
C PHE A 10 11.02 -7.75 9.47
N PHE A 11 12.20 -7.34 9.90
CA PHE A 11 13.40 -8.19 9.77
C PHE A 11 13.27 -9.46 10.59
N GLU A 12 12.59 -9.40 11.73
CA GLU A 12 12.31 -10.56 12.57
C GLU A 12 11.17 -11.43 12.03
N ARG A 13 10.52 -11.01 10.95
CA ARG A 13 9.34 -11.65 10.36
C ARG A 13 8.20 -11.77 11.34
N SER A 14 8.05 -10.78 12.21
CA SER A 14 6.96 -10.70 13.18
C SER A 14 5.73 -10.06 12.55
N GLU A 15 4.57 -10.69 12.69
CA GLU A 15 3.31 -10.14 12.17
C GLU A 15 2.91 -8.86 12.91
N ILE A 16 3.47 -8.63 14.09
CA ILE A 16 3.27 -7.38 14.83
C ILE A 16 3.74 -6.18 14.00
N ALA A 17 4.75 -6.39 13.14
CA ALA A 17 5.24 -5.35 12.24
C ALA A 17 4.11 -4.77 11.39
N ILE A 18 3.25 -5.61 10.83
CA ILE A 18 2.13 -5.16 9.99
C ILE A 18 1.12 -4.39 10.82
N SER A 19 0.82 -4.87 12.03
CA SER A 19 -0.10 -4.21 12.94
C SER A 19 0.40 -2.80 13.30
N GLU A 20 1.67 -2.67 13.63
CA GLU A 20 2.27 -1.39 13.99
C GLU A 20 2.36 -0.45 12.79
N LEU A 21 2.67 -0.99 11.61
CA LEU A 21 2.68 -0.22 10.38
C LEU A 21 1.28 0.34 10.09
N SER A 22 0.26 -0.51 10.22
CA SER A 22 -1.12 -0.15 9.99
C SER A 22 -1.58 0.96 10.95
N LYS A 23 -1.24 0.87 12.22
CA LYS A 23 -1.58 1.89 13.20
C LYS A 23 -0.95 3.23 12.85
N LYS A 24 0.30 3.23 12.43
CA LYS A 24 1.06 4.46 12.18
C LYS A 24 0.75 5.08 10.82
N TYR A 25 0.68 4.28 9.77
CA TYR A 25 0.58 4.77 8.39
C TYR A 25 -0.68 4.36 7.65
N GLY A 26 -1.55 3.54 8.27
CA GLY A 26 -2.80 3.11 7.65
C GLY A 26 -3.68 4.25 7.18
N PRO A 27 -3.96 5.25 8.05
CA PRO A 27 -4.78 6.39 7.64
C PRO A 27 -4.19 7.15 6.48
N LEU A 28 -2.87 7.32 6.44
CA LEU A 28 -2.18 8.01 5.34
C LEU A 28 -2.28 7.21 4.04
N CYS A 29 -2.08 5.90 4.10
CA CYS A 29 -2.24 5.02 2.93
C CYS A 29 -3.66 5.07 2.39
N SER A 30 -4.65 5.04 3.27
CA SER A 30 -6.06 5.13 2.89
C SER A 30 -6.37 6.46 2.20
N LYS A 31 -5.82 7.55 2.71
CA LYS A 31 -6.01 8.86 2.12
C LYS A 31 -5.41 8.92 0.71
N ILE A 32 -4.19 8.42 0.54
CA ILE A 32 -3.52 8.39 -0.76
C ILE A 32 -4.34 7.56 -1.75
N ALA A 33 -4.75 6.37 -1.35
CA ALA A 33 -5.52 5.47 -2.20
C ALA A 33 -6.88 6.07 -2.56
N ASN A 34 -7.56 6.68 -1.59
CA ASN A 34 -8.87 7.27 -1.83
C ASN A 34 -8.82 8.46 -2.78
N ASN A 35 -7.75 9.25 -2.73
CA ASN A 35 -7.57 10.38 -3.65
C ASN A 35 -7.45 9.92 -5.11
N ILE A 36 -7.02 8.69 -5.33
CA ILE A 36 -6.82 8.12 -6.66
C ILE A 36 -8.00 7.25 -7.10
N LEU A 37 -8.52 6.43 -6.21
CA LEU A 37 -9.49 5.38 -6.55
C LEU A 37 -10.95 5.75 -6.32
N HIS A 38 -11.25 6.55 -5.31
CA HIS A 38 -12.61 7.02 -4.98
C HIS A 38 -13.64 5.89 -4.78
N ASN A 39 -13.20 4.71 -4.40
CA ASN A 39 -14.06 3.55 -4.18
C ASN A 39 -13.56 2.82 -2.93
N SER A 40 -14.43 2.67 -1.93
CA SER A 40 -14.00 2.14 -0.63
C SER A 40 -13.45 0.72 -0.70
N LEU A 41 -14.01 -0.15 -1.53
CA LEU A 41 -13.50 -1.52 -1.67
C LEU A 41 -12.12 -1.54 -2.33
N ASP A 42 -11.93 -0.72 -3.36
CA ASP A 42 -10.65 -0.62 -4.03
C ASP A 42 -9.58 -0.01 -3.12
N VAL A 43 -9.97 0.98 -2.30
CA VAL A 43 -9.07 1.60 -1.34
C VAL A 43 -8.62 0.56 -0.30
N GLU A 44 -9.55 -0.19 0.25
CA GLU A 44 -9.26 -1.22 1.24
C GLU A 44 -8.30 -2.27 0.68
N GLU A 45 -8.57 -2.74 -0.52
CA GLU A 45 -7.71 -3.71 -1.21
C GLU A 45 -6.32 -3.14 -1.45
N CYS A 46 -6.24 -1.88 -1.90
CA CYS A 46 -4.97 -1.20 -2.14
C CYS A 46 -4.14 -1.07 -0.85
N VAL A 47 -4.78 -0.71 0.25
CA VAL A 47 -4.10 -0.58 1.54
C VAL A 47 -3.57 -1.92 2.02
N ASN A 48 -4.38 -2.98 1.90
CA ASN A 48 -3.95 -4.32 2.27
C ASN A 48 -2.78 -4.80 1.40
N ASP A 49 -2.84 -4.52 0.10
CA ASP A 49 -1.75 -4.87 -0.82
C ASP A 49 -0.48 -4.09 -0.50
N THR A 50 -0.62 -2.86 -0.01
CA THR A 50 0.51 -2.06 0.45
C THR A 50 1.24 -2.74 1.61
N TYR A 51 0.48 -3.22 2.59
CA TYR A 51 1.08 -3.94 3.73
C TYR A 51 1.79 -5.21 3.27
N LEU A 52 1.20 -5.93 2.35
CA LEU A 52 1.80 -7.13 1.78
C LEU A 52 3.08 -6.80 1.01
N GLY A 53 3.06 -5.70 0.25
CA GLY A 53 4.24 -5.22 -0.47
C GLY A 53 5.39 -4.89 0.46
N VAL A 54 5.11 -4.23 1.58
CA VAL A 54 6.12 -3.93 2.59
C VAL A 54 6.64 -5.22 3.22
N TRP A 55 5.74 -6.13 3.58
CA TRP A 55 6.10 -7.43 4.14
C TRP A 55 7.04 -8.22 3.22
N ASN A 56 6.78 -8.19 1.93
CA ASN A 56 7.57 -8.93 0.95
C ASN A 56 8.91 -8.27 0.62
N SER A 57 9.06 -6.98 0.89
CA SER A 57 10.28 -6.24 0.52
C SER A 57 11.20 -5.93 1.71
N ILE A 58 10.69 -5.96 2.93
CA ILE A 58 11.50 -5.77 4.13
C ILE A 58 11.47 -7.09 4.93
N PRO A 59 12.58 -7.82 5.11
CA PRO A 59 13.87 -7.57 4.48
C PRO A 59 13.88 -7.94 2.99
N PRO A 60 14.91 -7.61 2.21
CA PRO A 60 16.18 -6.99 2.65
C PRO A 60 16.18 -5.47 2.62
N GLN A 61 15.14 -4.83 2.06
CA GLN A 61 15.08 -3.38 2.02
C GLN A 61 15.07 -2.80 3.44
N LYS A 62 15.75 -1.67 3.60
CA LYS A 62 15.82 -0.98 4.88
C LYS A 62 15.59 0.51 4.60
N PRO A 63 14.31 0.87 4.33
CA PRO A 63 14.01 2.23 3.86
C PRO A 63 14.18 3.28 4.96
N ASN A 64 14.63 4.45 4.53
CA ASN A 64 14.74 5.62 5.38
C ASN A 64 14.51 6.86 4.52
N PRO A 65 13.38 7.56 4.67
CA PRO A 65 12.36 7.34 5.70
C PRO A 65 11.36 6.24 5.32
N LEU A 66 10.86 5.55 6.30
CA LEU A 66 9.85 4.50 6.12
C LEU A 66 8.55 5.08 5.54
N MET A 67 8.14 6.25 6.02
CA MET A 67 6.92 6.91 5.56
C MET A 67 6.91 7.08 4.04
N ALA A 68 7.99 7.61 3.47
CA ALA A 68 8.09 7.83 2.04
C ALA A 68 8.03 6.52 1.26
N TYR A 69 8.65 5.49 1.79
CA TYR A 69 8.65 4.16 1.17
C TYR A 69 7.25 3.56 1.12
N VAL A 70 6.54 3.60 2.23
CA VAL A 70 5.17 3.07 2.33
C VAL A 70 4.23 3.87 1.44
N CYS A 71 4.32 5.19 1.46
CA CYS A 71 3.49 6.06 0.63
C CYS A 71 3.71 5.82 -0.85
N LYS A 72 4.95 5.59 -1.26
CA LYS A 72 5.28 5.29 -2.64
C LYS A 72 4.64 3.98 -3.10
N ILE A 73 4.70 2.95 -2.27
CA ILE A 73 4.08 1.66 -2.58
C ILE A 73 2.56 1.84 -2.71
N ALA A 74 1.94 2.51 -1.75
CA ALA A 74 0.49 2.74 -1.77
C ALA A 74 0.06 3.51 -3.02
N ARG A 75 0.78 4.57 -3.36
CA ARG A 75 0.50 5.37 -4.53
C ARG A 75 0.65 4.57 -5.83
N ASN A 76 1.74 3.84 -5.96
CA ASN A 76 1.99 3.03 -7.15
C ASN A 76 0.91 1.96 -7.34
N LEU A 77 0.50 1.30 -6.28
CA LEU A 77 -0.55 0.29 -6.34
C LEU A 77 -1.91 0.92 -6.69
N ALA A 78 -2.20 2.09 -6.12
CA ALA A 78 -3.45 2.80 -6.43
C ALA A 78 -3.50 3.23 -7.89
N ILE A 79 -2.41 3.75 -8.42
CA ILE A 79 -2.32 4.15 -9.84
C ILE A 79 -2.49 2.93 -10.73
N LYS A 80 -1.83 1.84 -10.41
CA LYS A 80 -1.94 0.59 -11.17
C LYS A 80 -3.38 0.09 -11.20
N LYS A 81 -4.06 0.12 -10.07
CA LYS A 81 -5.45 -0.30 -9.97
C LYS A 81 -6.37 0.64 -10.74
N TYR A 82 -6.11 1.93 -10.68
CA TYR A 82 -6.86 2.92 -11.45
C TYR A 82 -6.77 2.63 -12.95
N HIS A 83 -5.57 2.38 -13.46
CA HIS A 83 -5.37 2.06 -14.87
C HIS A 83 -6.04 0.75 -15.26
N SER A 84 -5.97 -0.26 -14.39
CA SER A 84 -6.62 -1.54 -14.62
C SER A 84 -8.14 -1.38 -14.74
N ASN A 85 -8.74 -0.60 -13.84
CA ASN A 85 -10.17 -0.33 -13.87
C ASN A 85 -10.56 0.43 -15.13
N SER A 86 -9.77 1.41 -15.53
CA SER A 86 -10.01 2.19 -16.73
C SER A 86 -9.89 1.35 -18.00
N ALA A 87 -8.92 0.45 -18.04
CA ALA A 87 -8.72 -0.45 -19.18
C ALA A 87 -9.91 -1.40 -19.34
N VAL A 88 -10.45 -1.92 -18.24
CA VAL A 88 -11.64 -2.78 -18.26
C VAL A 88 -12.84 -2.00 -18.81
N LYS A 89 -13.04 -0.78 -18.35
CA LYS A 89 -14.12 0.08 -18.85
C LYS A 89 -13.99 0.36 -20.34
N ARG A 90 -12.78 0.65 -20.80
CA ARG A 90 -12.53 0.89 -22.23
C ARG A 90 -12.82 -0.33 -23.05
N SER A 91 -12.40 -1.50 -22.59
CA SER A 91 -12.66 -2.75 -23.31
C SER A 91 -14.17 -2.98 -23.45
N SER A 92 -14.93 -2.75 -22.38
CA SER A 92 -16.37 -2.89 -22.41
C SER A 92 -16.99 -1.93 -23.42
N ASN A 93 -16.52 -0.68 -23.46
CA ASN A 93 -17.04 0.32 -24.38
C ASN A 93 -16.67 0.03 -25.82
N SER A 94 -15.51 -0.52 -26.06
CA SER A 94 -15.07 -0.82 -27.43
C SER A 94 -15.75 -2.04 -28.01
N ASP A 95 -16.33 -2.89 -27.19
CA ASP A 95 -17.08 -4.06 -27.64
C ASP A 95 -18.47 -3.69 -28.14
N ILE A 96 -18.89 -2.47 -27.92
CA ILE A 96 -20.18 -1.96 -28.38
C ILE A 96 -20.03 -1.42 -29.80
#